data_b4678b077e85ef4393aac0d755ce7dac
#
_entry.id   b4678b077e85ef4393aac0d755ce7dac
#
_cell.length_a   1.000
_cell.length_b   1.000
_cell.length_c   1.000
_cell.angle_alpha   90.00
_cell.angle_beta   90.00
_cell.angle_gamma   90.00
#
_symmetry.space_group_name_H-M   'P 1'
#
loop_
_entity.id
_entity.type
_entity.pdbx_description
1 polymer ?
#
loop_
_entity_poly.entity_id
_entity_poly.type
_entity_poly.pdbx_seq_one_letter_code
_entity_poly.pdbx_strand_id
1 'polypeptide(L)'
;MSGLDIDYTRRNKKPRPLSDSERDKLDEFIDAIHYSSRYNDDHYEYRHVQLPKQMLKAIPKEYFDGARGTLKLLWEDEWRGLGITQSLGWEHYEVHEPEPHILLFKRPMNFQANQ
;
A
#
# COMPACT_ATOMS: atom_id res chain seq x y z
N MET A 1 8.83 -19.19 -10.22
CA MET A 1 8.40 -18.29 -10.56
C MET A 1 8.39 -17.18 -9.86
N SER A 2 9.13 -16.84 -9.26
CA SER A 2 9.49 -15.69 -8.69
C SER A 2 8.46 -14.67 -8.69
N GLY A 3 8.87 -13.53 -8.86
CA GLY A 3 8.02 -12.42 -8.84
C GLY A 3 6.82 -12.53 -9.71
N LEU A 4 6.69 -13.65 -10.31
CA LEU A 4 5.56 -13.88 -11.15
C LEU A 4 4.30 -14.12 -10.38
N ASP A 5 4.37 -14.10 -9.05
CA ASP A 5 3.19 -14.25 -8.24
C ASP A 5 2.37 -12.98 -8.14
N ILE A 6 2.79 -11.91 -8.79
CA ILE A 6 2.02 -10.68 -8.77
C ILE A 6 0.68 -10.89 -9.48
N ASP A 7 -0.39 -10.54 -8.79
CA ASP A 7 -1.73 -10.66 -9.34
C ASP A 7 -2.09 -9.35 -10.04
N TYR A 8 -1.84 -9.29 -11.34
CA TYR A 8 -2.11 -8.08 -12.10
C TYR A 8 -3.59 -7.76 -12.25
N THR A 9 -4.47 -8.71 -11.92
CA THR A 9 -5.91 -8.42 -11.99
C THR A 9 -6.35 -7.54 -10.84
N ARG A 10 -5.55 -7.47 -9.77
CA ARG A 10 -5.87 -6.68 -8.58
C ARG A 10 -5.04 -5.40 -8.50
N ARG A 11 -4.29 -5.08 -9.55
CA ARG A 11 -3.45 -3.88 -9.59
C ARG A 11 -3.76 -3.09 -10.84
N ASN A 12 -3.43 -1.82 -10.83
CA ASN A 12 -3.43 -1.04 -12.06
C ASN A 12 -2.35 -1.61 -12.97
N LYS A 13 -2.55 -1.54 -14.29
CA LYS A 13 -1.54 -2.06 -15.22
C LYS A 13 -0.22 -1.32 -15.08
N LYS A 14 -0.28 -0.05 -14.76
CA LYS A 14 0.87 0.79 -14.50
C LYS A 14 0.57 1.61 -13.27
N PRO A 15 1.58 2.01 -12.50
CA PRO A 15 1.33 2.91 -11.39
C PRO A 15 0.60 4.17 -11.88
N ARG A 16 -0.41 4.58 -11.15
CA ARG A 16 -1.18 5.77 -11.48
C ARG A 16 -0.68 6.90 -10.57
N PRO A 17 0.11 7.84 -11.08
CA PRO A 17 0.64 8.90 -10.23
C PRO A 17 -0.47 9.85 -9.79
N LEU A 18 -0.26 10.50 -8.67
CA LEU A 18 -1.19 11.50 -8.18
C LEU A 18 -0.82 12.85 -8.76
N SER A 19 -1.82 13.68 -9.03
CA SER A 19 -1.58 15.07 -9.41
C SER A 19 -1.26 15.86 -8.14
N ASP A 20 -0.74 17.07 -8.31
CA ASP A 20 -0.44 17.91 -7.16
C ASP A 20 -1.68 18.22 -6.35
N SER A 21 -2.82 18.46 -7.00
CA SER A 21 -4.04 18.75 -6.26
C SER A 21 -4.53 17.53 -5.49
N GLU A 22 -4.32 16.33 -6.04
CA GLU A 22 -4.69 15.11 -5.33
C GLU A 22 -3.82 14.91 -4.10
N ARG A 23 -2.53 15.20 -4.21
CA ARG A 23 -1.63 15.11 -3.08
C ARG A 23 -2.00 16.11 -2.00
N ASP A 24 -2.37 17.31 -2.40
CA ASP A 24 -2.74 18.33 -1.43
C ASP A 24 -3.91 17.88 -0.57
N LYS A 25 -4.86 17.17 -1.15
CA LYS A 25 -6.02 16.69 -0.39
C LYS A 25 -5.62 15.62 0.62
N LEU A 26 -4.51 14.94 0.39
CA LEU A 26 -4.08 13.85 1.28
C LEU A 26 -3.16 14.35 2.38
N ASP A 27 -2.53 15.51 2.21
CA ASP A 27 -1.52 16.00 3.15
C ASP A 27 -1.99 16.05 4.58
N GLU A 28 -3.23 16.44 4.82
CA GLU A 28 -3.72 16.57 6.19
C GLU A 28 -3.80 15.24 6.92
N PHE A 29 -3.76 14.13 6.20
CA PHE A 29 -3.90 12.81 6.82
C PHE A 29 -2.57 12.11 7.09
N ILE A 30 -1.48 12.61 6.50
CA ILE A 30 -0.21 11.88 6.53
C ILE A 30 0.28 11.62 7.94
N ASP A 31 0.19 12.61 8.81
CA ASP A 31 0.67 12.47 10.18
C ASP A 31 -0.16 11.50 11.01
N ALA A 32 -1.35 11.16 10.55
CA ALA A 32 -2.23 10.23 11.26
C ALA A 32 -2.14 8.80 10.74
N ILE A 33 -1.26 8.54 9.78
CA ILE A 33 -1.04 7.17 9.29
C ILE A 33 -0.32 6.40 10.39
N HIS A 34 -0.87 5.24 10.74
CA HIS A 34 -0.29 4.40 11.78
C HIS A 34 0.44 3.21 11.20
N TYR A 35 1.65 2.95 11.69
CA TYR A 35 2.47 1.85 11.21
C TYR A 35 2.60 0.81 12.31
N SER A 36 2.30 -0.45 12.01
CA SER A 36 2.46 -1.50 13.00
C SER A 36 3.94 -1.82 13.19
N SER A 37 4.25 -2.53 14.27
CA SER A 37 5.57 -3.12 14.39
C SER A 37 5.67 -4.25 13.37
N ARG A 38 6.89 -4.69 13.09
CA ARG A 38 7.11 -5.76 12.14
C ARG A 38 6.97 -7.10 12.83
N TYR A 39 6.53 -8.10 12.09
CA TYR A 39 6.50 -9.48 12.52
C TYR A 39 6.95 -10.32 11.31
N ASN A 40 7.25 -11.58 11.51
CA ASN A 40 7.82 -12.36 10.42
C ASN A 40 7.52 -13.85 10.53
N ASP A 41 7.64 -14.54 9.41
CA ASP A 41 7.71 -16.00 9.39
C ASP A 41 9.11 -16.35 8.89
N ASP A 42 9.30 -17.55 8.36
CA ASP A 42 10.61 -17.99 7.92
C ASP A 42 11.08 -17.34 6.61
N HIS A 43 10.16 -16.79 5.86
CA HIS A 43 10.45 -16.28 4.52
C HIS A 43 10.30 -14.79 4.38
N TYR A 44 9.39 -14.18 5.12
CA TYR A 44 9.04 -12.78 4.94
C TYR A 44 8.92 -12.04 6.26
N GLU A 45 9.20 -10.74 6.20
CA GLU A 45 8.79 -9.81 7.24
C GLU A 45 7.46 -9.23 6.80
N TYR A 46 6.63 -8.90 7.77
CA TYR A 46 5.31 -8.33 7.53
C TYR A 46 5.09 -7.09 8.37
N ARG A 47 4.23 -6.23 7.88
CA ARG A 47 3.77 -5.07 8.64
C ARG A 47 2.46 -4.63 8.04
N HIS A 48 1.61 -3.98 8.83
CA HIS A 48 0.44 -3.35 8.25
C HIS A 48 0.47 -1.85 8.51
N VAL A 49 -0.16 -1.11 7.62
CA VAL A 49 -0.25 0.34 7.69
C VAL A 49 -1.73 0.69 7.72
N GLN A 50 -2.13 1.45 8.72
CA GLN A 50 -3.51 1.83 8.89
C GLN A 50 -3.69 3.29 8.52
N LEU A 51 -4.49 3.55 7.50
CA LEU A 51 -4.81 4.91 7.10
C LEU A 51 -5.98 5.41 7.93
N PRO A 52 -6.07 6.72 8.20
CA PRO A 52 -7.30 7.24 8.79
C PRO A 52 -8.47 6.91 7.87
N LYS A 53 -9.60 6.52 8.42
CA LYS A 53 -10.75 6.13 7.60
C LYS A 53 -11.18 7.24 6.66
N GLN A 54 -11.14 8.48 7.11
CA GLN A 54 -11.56 9.59 6.27
C GLN A 54 -10.64 9.83 5.09
N MET A 55 -9.40 9.38 5.18
CA MET A 55 -8.46 9.51 4.08
C MET A 55 -8.93 8.76 2.85
N LEU A 56 -9.68 7.68 3.04
CA LEU A 56 -10.18 6.89 1.90
C LEU A 56 -11.04 7.72 0.97
N LYS A 57 -11.72 8.72 1.49
CA LYS A 57 -12.57 9.59 0.65
C LYS A 57 -11.76 10.52 -0.23
N ALA A 58 -10.50 10.75 0.12
CA ALA A 58 -9.63 11.64 -0.64
C ALA A 58 -8.74 10.89 -1.63
N ILE A 59 -8.75 9.56 -1.59
CA ILE A 59 -7.94 8.75 -2.50
C ILE A 59 -8.68 8.62 -3.83
N PRO A 60 -7.99 8.79 -4.98
CA PRO A 60 -8.66 8.69 -6.28
C PRO A 60 -9.34 7.34 -6.47
N LYS A 61 -10.46 7.35 -7.17
CA LYS A 61 -11.24 6.13 -7.36
C LYS A 61 -10.48 5.06 -8.15
N GLU A 62 -9.50 5.44 -8.94
CA GLU A 62 -8.68 4.49 -9.70
C GLU A 62 -7.86 3.58 -8.81
N TYR A 63 -7.72 3.93 -7.54
CA TYR A 63 -6.99 3.11 -6.58
C TYR A 63 -7.89 2.07 -5.92
N PHE A 64 -9.19 2.08 -6.25
CA PHE A 64 -10.15 1.16 -5.63
C PHE A 64 -10.60 0.08 -6.61
N ASP A 65 -10.86 -1.11 -6.06
CA ASP A 65 -11.43 -2.21 -6.80
C ASP A 65 -12.95 -2.12 -6.63
N GLY A 66 -13.63 -1.69 -7.68
CA GLY A 66 -15.07 -1.48 -7.60
C GLY A 66 -15.87 -2.75 -7.31
N ALA A 67 -15.35 -3.90 -7.69
CA ALA A 67 -16.05 -5.15 -7.45
C ALA A 67 -15.95 -5.59 -5.99
N ARG A 68 -14.85 -5.23 -5.31
CA ARG A 68 -14.63 -5.65 -3.94
C ARG A 68 -14.94 -4.59 -2.91
N GLY A 69 -14.98 -3.33 -3.32
CA GLY A 69 -15.16 -2.24 -2.38
C GLY A 69 -13.93 -1.93 -1.54
N THR A 70 -12.76 -2.45 -1.92
CA THR A 70 -11.51 -2.22 -1.21
C THR A 70 -10.53 -1.53 -2.13
N LEU A 71 -9.37 -1.16 -1.62
CA LEU A 71 -8.29 -0.67 -2.47
C LEU A 71 -7.80 -1.82 -3.36
N LYS A 72 -7.27 -1.46 -4.51
CA LYS A 72 -6.49 -2.40 -5.29
C LYS A 72 -5.19 -2.64 -4.53
N LEU A 73 -4.43 -3.63 -4.95
CA LEU A 73 -3.07 -3.78 -4.45
C LEU A 73 -2.24 -2.69 -5.12
N LEU A 74 -1.59 -1.87 -4.34
CA LEU A 74 -0.93 -0.67 -4.86
C LEU A 74 0.53 -0.94 -5.20
N TRP A 75 0.99 -0.34 -6.31
CA TRP A 75 2.39 -0.33 -6.65
C TRP A 75 3.12 0.59 -5.68
N GLU A 76 4.42 0.42 -5.57
CA GLU A 76 5.22 1.24 -4.64
C GLU A 76 5.03 2.73 -4.90
N ASP A 77 5.08 3.15 -6.15
CA ASP A 77 4.90 4.56 -6.47
C ASP A 77 3.53 5.06 -6.01
N GLU A 78 2.53 4.20 -6.08
CA GLU A 78 1.18 4.57 -5.67
C GLU A 78 1.09 4.74 -4.15
N TRP A 79 1.55 3.74 -3.38
CA TRP A 79 1.39 3.88 -1.94
C TRP A 79 2.34 4.94 -1.35
N ARG A 80 3.51 5.14 -1.94
CA ARG A 80 4.37 6.23 -1.49
C ARG A 80 3.74 7.59 -1.80
N GLY A 81 3.08 7.68 -2.95
CA GLY A 81 2.38 8.92 -3.31
C GLY A 81 1.27 9.28 -2.35
N LEU A 82 0.64 8.29 -1.71
CA LEU A 82 -0.38 8.57 -0.71
C LEU A 82 0.20 9.15 0.58
N GLY A 83 1.50 9.05 0.78
CA GLY A 83 2.14 9.55 1.98
C GLY A 83 2.68 8.46 2.89
N ILE A 84 2.55 7.19 2.51
CA ILE A 84 3.09 6.09 3.30
C ILE A 84 4.61 6.10 3.15
N THR A 85 5.31 6.13 4.28
CA THR A 85 6.77 6.20 4.30
C THR A 85 7.33 4.98 4.99
N GLN A 86 8.10 4.19 4.27
CA GLN A 86 8.78 3.04 4.87
C GLN A 86 9.98 2.68 4.00
N SER A 87 10.86 1.82 4.52
CA SER A 87 12.10 1.47 3.84
C SER A 87 11.81 0.73 2.54
N LEU A 88 12.87 0.44 1.79
CA LEU A 88 12.73 -0.24 0.50
C LEU A 88 12.34 -1.70 0.67
N GLY A 89 11.77 -2.27 -0.37
CA GLY A 89 11.50 -3.69 -0.44
C GLY A 89 10.11 -4.12 -0.04
N TRP A 90 9.32 -3.21 0.55
CA TRP A 90 7.97 -3.57 0.96
C TRP A 90 7.04 -3.64 -0.23
N GLU A 91 6.17 -4.65 -0.21
CA GLU A 91 5.18 -4.87 -1.25
C GLU A 91 3.79 -4.89 -0.63
N HIS A 92 2.85 -4.14 -1.18
CA HIS A 92 1.46 -4.17 -0.76
C HIS A 92 0.89 -5.46 -1.35
N TYR A 93 0.76 -6.50 -0.51
CA TYR A 93 0.43 -7.83 -1.01
C TYR A 93 -1.01 -8.24 -0.76
N GLU A 94 -1.70 -7.54 0.14
CA GLU A 94 -3.06 -7.90 0.44
C GLU A 94 -3.80 -6.73 1.09
N VAL A 95 -5.12 -6.71 0.97
CA VAL A 95 -5.98 -5.75 1.66
C VAL A 95 -6.71 -6.49 2.77
N HIS A 96 -7.06 -5.75 3.84
CA HIS A 96 -7.80 -6.33 4.95
C HIS A 96 -9.27 -6.01 4.69
N GLU A 97 -10.00 -6.94 4.11
CA GLU A 97 -11.35 -6.65 3.63
C GLU A 97 -12.31 -6.11 4.67
N PRO A 98 -12.35 -6.63 5.90
CA PRO A 98 -13.24 -6.06 6.89
C PRO A 98 -12.93 -4.61 7.22
N GLU A 99 -11.67 -4.20 7.03
CA GLU A 99 -11.23 -2.86 7.36
C GLU A 99 -10.39 -2.34 6.19
N PRO A 100 -11.02 -1.81 5.14
CA PRO A 100 -10.30 -1.49 3.90
C PRO A 100 -9.25 -0.38 4.02
N HIS A 101 -9.23 0.33 5.14
CA HIS A 101 -8.21 1.35 5.37
C HIS A 101 -6.89 0.76 5.89
N ILE A 102 -6.82 -0.57 6.04
CA ILE A 102 -5.59 -1.22 6.49
C ILE A 102 -4.93 -1.92 5.30
N LEU A 103 -3.68 -1.56 5.04
CA LEU A 103 -2.89 -2.15 3.96
C LEU A 103 -1.89 -3.12 4.55
N LEU A 104 -1.78 -4.31 3.96
CA LEU A 104 -0.87 -5.34 4.44
C LEU A 104 0.35 -5.39 3.53
N PHE A 105 1.54 -5.32 4.14
CA PHE A 105 2.80 -5.30 3.42
C PHE A 105 3.68 -6.47 3.81
N LYS A 106 4.50 -6.92 2.87
CA LYS A 106 5.52 -7.91 3.15
C LYS A 106 6.82 -7.56 2.44
N ARG A 107 7.90 -8.15 2.92
CA ARG A 107 9.23 -7.96 2.36
C ARG A 107 10.03 -9.25 2.61
N PRO A 108 10.89 -9.67 1.67
CA PRO A 108 11.69 -10.87 1.92
C PRO A 108 12.54 -10.72 3.18
N MET A 109 12.68 -11.81 3.93
CA MET A 109 13.60 -11.82 5.07
C MET A 109 15.00 -11.52 4.57
N ASN A 110 15.74 -10.83 5.36
CA ASN A 110 17.13 -10.48 5.02
C ASN A 110 17.25 -9.55 3.81
N PHE A 111 16.17 -8.84 3.48
CA PHE A 111 16.25 -7.84 2.43
C PHE A 111 17.31 -6.81 2.77
N GLN A 112 18.18 -6.47 1.79
CA GLN A 112 19.21 -5.47 2.00
C GLN A 112 19.05 -4.35 0.98
N ALA A 113 18.69 -3.19 1.47
CA ALA A 113 18.39 -2.06 0.60
C ALA A 113 19.60 -1.50 -0.12
N ASN A 114 20.79 -1.80 0.34
CA ASN A 114 22.00 -1.23 -0.26
C ASN A 114 22.69 -2.10 -1.26
N GLN A 115 22.08 -3.09 -1.72
CA GLN A 115 22.72 -4.04 -2.65
C GLN A 115 22.89 -3.46 -4.02
#